data_247c644a9081e89c5f778cbf609a21a7
#
_entry.id   247c644a9081e89c5f778cbf609a21a7
#
_cell.length_a   1.000
_cell.length_b   1.000
_cell.length_c   1.000
_cell.angle_alpha   90.00
_cell.angle_beta   90.00
_cell.angle_gamma   90.00
#
_symmetry.space_group_name_H-M   'P 1'
#
loop_
_entity.id
_entity.type
_entity.pdbx_description
1 polymer ?
#
loop_
_entity_poly.entity_id
_entity_poly.type
_entity_poly.pdbx_seq_one_letter_code
_entity_poly.pdbx_strand_id
1 'polypeptide(L)'
;SRVSLGYLNQSFQNAVRDGIRYGLEQGLFGWNVTDCKICFEYGLYYSPVSTPADFRSLAPIVLEQALKESGTQLLEPYLSFILYAPQEYLSRAYHDAPKYCATIETAQVKKDEVVFTGEIPARCIQAYRTDLAFYTNGRSVCLTELKGYQAAVGQPVIQPRRPNSRLDKVRHMFQKVM
;
A
#
# COMPACT_ATOMS: atom_id res chain seq x y z
N SER A 1 -22.08 -4.66 -8.02
CA SER A 1 -22.64 -5.95 -8.44
C SER A 1 -23.37 -5.79 -9.76
N ARG A 2 -23.22 -6.76 -10.65
CA ARG A 2 -24.01 -6.90 -11.88
C ARG A 2 -25.14 -7.94 -11.74
N VAL A 3 -25.21 -8.60 -10.60
CA VAL A 3 -26.22 -9.62 -10.31
C VAL A 3 -27.56 -8.94 -9.99
N SER A 4 -28.64 -9.38 -10.65
CA SER A 4 -29.98 -8.85 -10.39
C SER A 4 -30.50 -9.27 -8.99
N LEU A 5 -31.33 -8.42 -8.38
CA LEU A 5 -31.96 -8.73 -7.09
C LEU A 5 -32.95 -9.90 -7.18
N GLY A 6 -33.52 -10.13 -8.36
CA GLY A 6 -34.38 -11.29 -8.60
C GLY A 6 -33.65 -12.62 -8.61
N TYR A 7 -32.37 -12.62 -8.98
CA TYR A 7 -31.53 -13.80 -8.98
C TYR A 7 -30.85 -14.06 -7.62
N LEU A 8 -30.29 -13.02 -7.02
CA LEU A 8 -29.65 -13.08 -5.71
C LEU A 8 -30.11 -11.90 -4.85
N ASN A 9 -30.83 -12.19 -3.77
CA ASN A 9 -31.43 -11.16 -2.96
C ASN A 9 -30.41 -10.24 -2.28
N GLN A 10 -30.87 -9.10 -1.79
CA GLN A 10 -30.02 -8.03 -1.24
C GLN A 10 -29.15 -8.51 -0.05
N SER A 11 -29.64 -9.43 0.78
CA SER A 11 -28.90 -9.91 1.95
C SER A 11 -27.62 -10.67 1.56
N PHE A 12 -27.67 -11.49 0.51
CA PHE A 12 -26.51 -12.17 -0.04
C PHE A 12 -25.53 -11.18 -0.71
N GLN A 13 -26.04 -10.24 -1.50
CA GLN A 13 -25.20 -9.22 -2.12
C GLN A 13 -24.48 -8.34 -1.10
N ASN A 14 -25.16 -7.98 0.00
CA ASN A 14 -24.53 -7.26 1.11
C ASN A 14 -23.47 -8.10 1.79
N ALA A 15 -23.73 -9.39 2.02
CA ALA A 15 -22.76 -10.31 2.62
C ALA A 15 -21.48 -10.43 1.77
N VAL A 16 -21.61 -10.52 0.44
CA VAL A 16 -20.46 -10.49 -0.49
C VAL A 16 -19.68 -9.19 -0.35
N ARG A 17 -20.38 -8.03 -0.32
CA ARG A 17 -19.74 -6.72 -0.16
C ARG A 17 -18.95 -6.62 1.15
N ASP A 18 -19.52 -7.08 2.25
CA ASP A 18 -18.87 -7.08 3.56
C ASP A 18 -17.64 -8.00 3.55
N GLY A 19 -17.74 -9.17 2.94
CA GLY A 19 -16.63 -10.11 2.79
C GLY A 19 -15.49 -9.54 1.95
N ILE A 20 -15.82 -8.86 0.84
CA ILE A 20 -14.83 -8.19 -0.03
C ILE A 20 -14.14 -7.06 0.74
N ARG A 21 -14.88 -6.20 1.45
CA ARG A 21 -14.28 -5.12 2.27
C ARG A 21 -13.29 -5.67 3.28
N TYR A 22 -13.66 -6.73 3.97
CA TYR A 22 -12.77 -7.41 4.91
C TYR A 22 -11.51 -7.98 4.22
N GLY A 23 -11.67 -8.59 3.04
CA GLY A 23 -10.54 -9.14 2.26
C GLY A 23 -9.57 -8.07 1.76
N LEU A 24 -10.06 -6.85 1.45
CA LEU A 24 -9.24 -5.73 1.01
C LEU A 24 -8.35 -5.14 2.11
N GLU A 25 -8.69 -5.35 3.39
CA GLU A 25 -7.84 -4.89 4.51
C GLU A 25 -6.48 -5.58 4.55
N GLN A 26 -6.37 -6.79 3.96
CA GLN A 26 -5.14 -7.57 3.92
C GLN A 26 -4.99 -8.29 2.57
N GLY A 27 -4.43 -7.61 1.59
CA GLY A 27 -4.11 -8.18 0.29
C GLY A 27 -2.98 -9.23 0.34
N LEU A 28 -2.43 -9.56 -0.83
CA LEU A 28 -1.42 -10.62 -0.97
C LEU A 28 -0.14 -10.36 -0.14
N PHE A 29 0.21 -9.09 0.04
CA PHE A 29 1.39 -8.66 0.81
C PHE A 29 1.08 -8.26 2.26
N GLY A 30 -0.15 -8.51 2.74
CA GLY A 30 -0.59 -8.15 4.10
C GLY A 30 -0.98 -6.68 4.28
N TRP A 31 -0.89 -5.86 3.24
CA TRP A 31 -1.28 -4.46 3.21
C TRP A 31 -2.68 -4.27 2.62
N ASN A 32 -3.31 -3.13 2.91
CA ASN A 32 -4.59 -2.77 2.30
C ASN A 32 -4.48 -2.74 0.77
N VAL A 33 -5.50 -3.28 0.10
CA VAL A 33 -5.62 -3.19 -1.36
C VAL A 33 -6.40 -1.93 -1.72
N THR A 34 -5.82 -1.11 -2.58
CA THR A 34 -6.41 0.13 -3.10
C THR A 34 -6.40 0.14 -4.63
N ASP A 35 -6.94 1.17 -5.23
CA ASP A 35 -6.90 1.42 -6.68
C ASP A 35 -7.39 0.25 -7.54
N CYS A 36 -8.44 -0.45 -7.06
CA CYS A 36 -9.04 -1.57 -7.76
C CYS A 36 -10.55 -1.40 -7.95
N LYS A 37 -11.06 -1.97 -9.04
CA LYS A 37 -12.49 -2.09 -9.32
C LYS A 37 -12.88 -3.55 -9.27
N ILE A 38 -13.75 -3.91 -8.32
CA ILE A 38 -14.24 -5.27 -8.13
C ILE A 38 -15.68 -5.35 -8.62
N CYS A 39 -15.94 -6.26 -9.56
CA CYS A 39 -17.27 -6.57 -10.07
C CYS A 39 -17.70 -7.95 -9.58
N PHE A 40 -18.79 -8.03 -8.87
CA PHE A 40 -19.46 -9.30 -8.57
C PHE A 40 -20.46 -9.59 -9.70
N GLU A 41 -20.18 -10.61 -10.49
CA GLU A 41 -20.92 -10.92 -11.71
C GLU A 41 -21.85 -12.12 -11.55
N TYR A 42 -21.49 -13.08 -10.71
CA TYR A 42 -22.23 -14.33 -10.59
C TYR A 42 -22.06 -14.96 -9.20
N GLY A 43 -23.11 -15.67 -8.74
CA GLY A 43 -23.09 -16.47 -7.52
C GLY A 43 -24.27 -17.44 -7.49
N LEU A 44 -24.02 -18.68 -7.13
CA LEU A 44 -25.04 -19.70 -6.95
C LEU A 44 -25.39 -19.85 -5.47
N TYR A 45 -26.66 -20.08 -5.20
CA TYR A 45 -27.12 -20.45 -3.86
C TYR A 45 -28.14 -21.59 -3.96
N TYR A 46 -28.20 -22.39 -2.92
CA TYR A 46 -29.16 -23.48 -2.79
C TYR A 46 -30.10 -23.21 -1.60
N SER A 47 -31.36 -22.94 -1.90
CA SER A 47 -32.38 -22.73 -0.87
C SER A 47 -32.87 -24.10 -0.35
N PRO A 48 -33.02 -24.26 0.98
CA PRO A 48 -32.78 -23.32 2.08
C PRO A 48 -31.36 -23.38 2.70
N VAL A 49 -30.45 -24.12 2.10
CA VAL A 49 -29.14 -24.48 2.71
C VAL A 49 -28.17 -23.30 2.75
N SER A 50 -28.05 -22.54 1.65
CA SER A 50 -27.12 -21.43 1.59
C SER A 50 -27.57 -20.23 2.42
N THR A 51 -26.64 -19.65 3.18
CA THR A 51 -26.88 -18.50 4.03
C THR A 51 -26.03 -17.28 3.62
N PRO A 52 -26.42 -16.05 3.97
CA PRO A 52 -25.58 -14.87 3.76
C PRO A 52 -24.22 -14.98 4.46
N ALA A 53 -24.13 -15.73 5.57
CA ALA A 53 -22.86 -15.95 6.28
C ALA A 53 -21.85 -16.74 5.43
N ASP A 54 -22.32 -17.69 4.63
CA ASP A 54 -21.48 -18.48 3.72
C ASP A 54 -20.86 -17.56 2.65
N PHE A 55 -21.66 -16.69 2.05
CA PHE A 55 -21.20 -15.72 1.07
C PHE A 55 -20.20 -14.72 1.66
N ARG A 56 -20.44 -14.23 2.90
CA ARG A 56 -19.50 -13.36 3.61
C ARG A 56 -18.16 -14.04 3.86
N SER A 57 -18.17 -15.32 4.14
CA SER A 57 -16.96 -16.11 4.43
C SER A 57 -16.18 -16.50 3.17
N LEU A 58 -16.89 -16.77 2.07
CA LEU A 58 -16.28 -17.17 0.80
C LEU A 58 -15.74 -15.99 -0.01
N ALA A 59 -16.39 -14.84 0.04
CA ALA A 59 -16.04 -13.69 -0.77
C ALA A 59 -14.55 -13.24 -0.61
N PRO A 60 -13.94 -13.23 0.58
CA PRO A 60 -12.52 -12.89 0.72
C PRO A 60 -11.59 -13.91 0.07
N ILE A 61 -11.97 -15.20 0.02
CA ILE A 61 -11.15 -16.26 -0.60
C ILE A 61 -11.16 -16.10 -2.11
N VAL A 62 -12.34 -15.89 -2.68
CA VAL A 62 -12.49 -15.63 -4.13
C VAL A 62 -11.76 -14.35 -4.53
N LEU A 63 -11.84 -13.31 -3.69
CA LEU A 63 -11.09 -12.06 -3.89
C LEU A 63 -9.58 -12.32 -3.92
N GLU A 64 -9.06 -13.08 -2.98
CA GLU A 64 -7.63 -13.39 -2.94
C GLU A 64 -7.18 -14.15 -4.19
N GLN A 65 -7.99 -15.10 -4.68
CA GLN A 65 -7.71 -15.78 -5.93
C GLN A 65 -7.71 -14.82 -7.12
N ALA A 66 -8.69 -13.94 -7.20
CA ALA A 66 -8.75 -12.92 -8.24
C ALA A 66 -7.56 -11.96 -8.21
N LEU A 67 -7.10 -11.56 -7.00
CA LEU A 67 -5.90 -10.74 -6.83
C LEU A 67 -4.62 -11.46 -7.27
N LYS A 68 -4.53 -12.78 -7.07
CA LYS A 68 -3.39 -13.58 -7.56
C LYS A 68 -3.37 -13.66 -9.09
N GLU A 69 -4.52 -13.84 -9.69
CA GLU A 69 -4.66 -13.96 -11.15
C GLU A 69 -4.45 -12.63 -11.87
N SER A 70 -4.98 -11.54 -11.31
CA SER A 70 -4.82 -10.19 -11.90
C SER A 70 -3.45 -9.58 -11.65
N GLY A 71 -2.72 -10.09 -10.65
CA GLY A 71 -1.51 -9.48 -10.13
C GLY A 71 -1.82 -8.26 -9.25
N THR A 72 -0.95 -8.01 -8.28
CA THR A 72 -0.97 -6.81 -7.45
C THR A 72 0.44 -6.26 -7.32
N GLN A 73 0.57 -4.94 -7.26
CA GLN A 73 1.82 -4.24 -7.07
C GLN A 73 1.83 -3.58 -5.71
N LEU A 74 2.93 -3.75 -4.97
CA LEU A 74 3.11 -3.02 -3.72
C LEU A 74 3.43 -1.56 -4.04
N LEU A 75 2.73 -0.66 -3.38
CA LEU A 75 2.98 0.77 -3.43
C LEU A 75 3.67 1.22 -2.15
N GLU A 76 4.65 2.11 -2.27
CA GLU A 76 5.25 2.80 -1.14
C GLU A 76 4.97 4.31 -1.18
N PRO A 77 4.81 4.96 -0.02
CA PRO A 77 4.59 6.41 0.02
C PRO A 77 5.87 7.14 -0.37
N TYR A 78 5.72 8.13 -1.25
CA TYR A 78 6.75 9.08 -1.63
C TYR A 78 6.48 10.46 -1.04
N LEU A 79 7.51 11.08 -0.53
CA LEU A 79 7.49 12.40 0.03
C LEU A 79 8.16 13.38 -0.93
N SER A 80 7.55 14.53 -1.16
CA SER A 80 8.27 15.71 -1.62
C SER A 80 9.06 16.27 -0.46
N PHE A 81 10.26 16.76 -0.72
CA PHE A 81 11.06 17.45 0.29
C PHE A 81 11.58 18.79 -0.18
N ILE A 82 11.76 19.70 0.78
CA ILE A 82 12.50 20.94 0.63
C ILE A 82 13.62 20.90 1.67
N LEU A 83 14.86 20.88 1.19
CA LEU A 83 16.05 20.87 2.02
C LEU A 83 16.76 22.21 1.95
N TYR A 84 16.96 22.84 3.09
CA TYR A 84 17.81 24.00 3.30
C TYR A 84 19.13 23.55 3.90
N ALA A 85 20.25 23.91 3.28
CA ALA A 85 21.57 23.58 3.78
C ALA A 85 22.58 24.68 3.44
N PRO A 86 23.70 24.84 4.19
CA PRO A 86 24.77 25.73 3.79
C PRO A 86 25.36 25.35 2.44
N GLN A 87 25.72 26.36 1.63
CA GLN A 87 26.21 26.18 0.26
C GLN A 87 27.42 25.21 0.18
N GLU A 88 28.27 25.21 1.20
CA GLU A 88 29.44 24.31 1.28
C GLU A 88 29.11 22.84 1.15
N TYR A 89 27.85 22.42 1.46
CA TYR A 89 27.39 21.02 1.41
C TYR A 89 26.65 20.68 0.11
N LEU A 90 26.56 21.59 -0.86
CA LEU A 90 25.86 21.39 -2.14
C LEU A 90 26.29 20.09 -2.84
N SER A 91 27.61 19.91 -3.07
CA SER A 91 28.13 18.75 -3.79
C SER A 91 27.88 17.47 -3.04
N ARG A 92 27.99 17.48 -1.70
CA ARG A 92 27.78 16.31 -0.87
C ARG A 92 26.32 15.90 -0.85
N ALA A 93 25.39 16.85 -0.71
CA ALA A 93 23.96 16.56 -0.74
C ALA A 93 23.52 15.92 -2.07
N TYR A 94 24.07 16.41 -3.20
CA TYR A 94 23.84 15.79 -4.51
C TYR A 94 24.38 14.37 -4.61
N HIS A 95 25.59 14.15 -4.13
CA HIS A 95 26.24 12.85 -4.19
C HIS A 95 25.56 11.82 -3.27
N ASP A 96 25.04 12.24 -2.13
CA ASP A 96 24.45 11.34 -1.13
C ASP A 96 22.96 11.05 -1.40
N ALA A 97 22.23 11.92 -2.10
CA ALA A 97 20.80 11.72 -2.37
C ALA A 97 20.46 10.34 -2.98
N PRO A 98 21.17 9.81 -3.98
CA PRO A 98 20.90 8.49 -4.55
C PRO A 98 21.02 7.33 -3.57
N LYS A 99 21.87 7.43 -2.52
CA LYS A 99 22.00 6.41 -1.47
C LYS A 99 20.69 6.16 -0.73
N TYR A 100 19.86 7.21 -0.66
CA TYR A 100 18.54 7.20 -0.01
C TYR A 100 17.41 7.09 -1.01
N CYS A 101 17.70 6.72 -2.25
CA CYS A 101 16.73 6.71 -3.34
C CYS A 101 16.02 8.08 -3.53
N ALA A 102 16.68 9.17 -3.13
CA ALA A 102 16.14 10.50 -3.29
C ALA A 102 16.49 11.03 -4.69
N THR A 103 15.51 11.72 -5.31
CA THR A 103 15.68 12.42 -6.58
C THR A 103 15.65 13.92 -6.32
N ILE A 104 16.69 14.65 -6.70
CA ILE A 104 16.73 16.11 -6.61
C ILE A 104 16.19 16.67 -7.93
N GLU A 105 15.11 17.44 -7.84
CA GLU A 105 14.48 18.10 -9.00
C GLU A 105 15.09 19.45 -9.28
N THR A 106 15.30 20.25 -8.23
CA THR A 106 15.91 21.59 -8.36
C THR A 106 16.91 21.84 -7.24
N ALA A 107 17.88 22.72 -7.54
CA ALA A 107 18.78 23.27 -6.55
C ALA A 107 18.99 24.76 -6.85
N GLN A 108 18.71 25.59 -5.87
CA GLN A 108 18.87 27.06 -5.97
C GLN A 108 19.82 27.55 -4.90
N VAL A 109 20.86 28.26 -5.33
CA VAL A 109 21.79 28.90 -4.40
C VAL A 109 21.30 30.32 -4.08
N LYS A 110 21.11 30.59 -2.79
CA LYS A 110 20.71 31.91 -2.27
C LYS A 110 21.73 32.39 -1.25
N LYS A 111 22.63 33.27 -1.67
CA LYS A 111 23.77 33.75 -0.84
C LYS A 111 24.59 32.57 -0.32
N ASP A 112 24.54 32.32 0.99
CA ASP A 112 25.31 31.27 1.68
C ASP A 112 24.52 29.95 1.90
N GLU A 113 23.29 29.90 1.41
CA GLU A 113 22.42 28.74 1.53
C GLU A 113 22.08 28.14 0.16
N VAL A 114 21.84 26.86 0.14
CA VAL A 114 21.25 26.14 -0.99
C VAL A 114 19.91 25.56 -0.59
N VAL A 115 18.93 25.67 -1.49
CA VAL A 115 17.61 25.10 -1.36
C VAL A 115 17.44 24.01 -2.41
N PHE A 116 17.26 22.78 -1.96
CA PHE A 116 16.95 21.64 -2.82
C PHE A 116 15.46 21.31 -2.73
N THR A 117 14.88 20.98 -3.86
CA THR A 117 13.57 20.32 -3.89
C THR A 117 13.71 18.96 -4.56
N GLY A 118 12.90 18.01 -4.15
CA GLY A 118 12.95 16.67 -4.72
C GLY A 118 11.96 15.73 -4.08
N GLU A 119 12.16 14.45 -4.37
CA GLU A 119 11.33 13.36 -3.88
C GLU A 119 12.19 12.29 -3.21
N ILE A 120 11.60 11.63 -2.21
CA ILE A 120 12.25 10.56 -1.47
C ILE A 120 11.21 9.54 -0.99
N PRO A 121 11.51 8.21 -1.06
CA PRO A 121 10.67 7.22 -0.41
C PRO A 121 10.57 7.45 1.09
N ALA A 122 9.36 7.35 1.66
CA ALA A 122 9.16 7.61 3.09
C ALA A 122 10.03 6.72 3.99
N ARG A 123 10.35 5.49 3.56
CA ARG A 123 11.25 4.58 4.29
C ARG A 123 12.68 5.11 4.45
N CYS A 124 13.14 5.98 3.56
CA CYS A 124 14.52 6.47 3.52
C CYS A 124 14.70 7.85 4.19
N ILE A 125 13.61 8.60 4.42
CA ILE A 125 13.70 9.99 4.88
C ILE A 125 14.39 10.14 6.23
N GLN A 126 14.15 9.22 7.17
CA GLN A 126 14.74 9.31 8.51
C GLN A 126 16.26 9.14 8.47
N ALA A 127 16.75 8.15 7.71
CA ALA A 127 18.18 7.93 7.53
C ALA A 127 18.84 9.13 6.83
N TYR A 128 18.18 9.68 5.79
CA TYR A 128 18.66 10.86 5.08
C TYR A 128 18.77 12.09 6.01
N ARG A 129 17.74 12.36 6.82
CA ARG A 129 17.76 13.45 7.81
C ARG A 129 18.86 13.29 8.84
N THR A 130 19.10 12.07 9.31
CA THR A 130 20.15 11.78 10.31
C THR A 130 21.54 12.09 9.74
N ASP A 131 21.82 11.64 8.52
CA ASP A 131 23.09 11.94 7.86
C ASP A 131 23.26 13.43 7.55
N LEU A 132 22.21 14.09 7.05
CA LEU A 132 22.21 15.54 6.84
C LEU A 132 22.57 16.30 8.13
N ALA A 133 21.89 15.97 9.24
CA ALA A 133 22.15 16.61 10.52
C ALA A 133 23.60 16.38 11.00
N PHE A 134 24.12 15.16 10.79
CA PHE A 134 25.48 14.82 11.18
C PHE A 134 26.54 15.67 10.46
N TYR A 135 26.56 15.66 9.14
CA TYR A 135 27.63 16.35 8.43
C TYR A 135 27.42 17.88 8.31
N THR A 136 26.18 18.38 8.47
CA THR A 136 25.93 19.82 8.53
C THR A 136 26.02 20.40 9.93
N ASN A 137 26.35 19.58 10.94
CA ASN A 137 26.32 19.96 12.36
C ASN A 137 24.97 20.58 12.77
N GLY A 138 23.86 19.99 12.29
CA GLY A 138 22.52 20.46 12.58
C GLY A 138 22.08 21.73 11.84
N ARG A 139 22.88 22.25 10.90
CA ARG A 139 22.57 23.48 10.14
C ARG A 139 21.66 23.24 8.92
N SER A 140 21.12 22.03 8.75
CA SER A 140 20.18 21.72 7.68
C SER A 140 18.75 21.60 8.20
N VAL A 141 17.77 21.99 7.38
CA VAL A 141 16.34 21.82 7.64
C VAL A 141 15.72 21.11 6.46
N CYS A 142 15.08 19.98 6.72
CA CYS A 142 14.40 19.19 5.70
C CYS A 142 12.90 19.12 6.02
N LEU A 143 12.11 19.84 5.24
CA LEU A 143 10.64 19.80 5.28
C LEU A 143 10.14 18.74 4.32
N THR A 144 9.09 18.04 4.68
CA THR A 144 8.54 16.96 3.85
C THR A 144 7.01 16.98 3.85
N GLU A 145 6.43 16.62 2.72
CA GLU A 145 5.00 16.47 2.52
C GLU A 145 4.71 15.19 1.73
N LEU A 146 3.59 14.51 1.99
CA LEU A 146 3.20 13.33 1.22
C LEU A 146 2.84 13.75 -0.21
N LYS A 147 3.60 13.28 -1.19
CA LYS A 147 3.32 13.50 -2.62
C LYS A 147 2.32 12.50 -3.17
N GLY A 148 2.38 11.26 -2.71
CA GLY A 148 1.53 10.17 -3.18
C GLY A 148 2.19 8.80 -2.96
N TYR A 149 1.75 7.83 -3.76
CA TYR A 149 2.24 6.46 -3.71
C TYR A 149 2.82 6.08 -5.06
N GLN A 150 3.95 5.39 -5.05
CA GLN A 150 4.61 4.87 -6.26
C GLN A 150 4.93 3.39 -6.07
N ALA A 151 5.19 2.69 -7.17
CA ALA A 151 5.60 1.30 -7.12
C ALA A 151 6.86 1.13 -6.26
N ALA A 152 6.79 0.24 -5.28
CA ALA A 152 7.93 -0.05 -4.42
C ALA A 152 9.08 -0.65 -5.24
N VAL A 153 10.28 -0.10 -5.07
CA VAL A 153 11.50 -0.57 -5.73
C VAL A 153 12.27 -1.48 -4.78
N GLY A 154 12.65 -2.67 -5.27
CA GLY A 154 13.41 -3.66 -4.51
C GLY A 154 12.53 -4.78 -3.93
N GLN A 155 12.97 -5.39 -2.82
CA GLN A 155 12.21 -6.46 -2.20
C GLN A 155 10.96 -5.88 -1.49
N PRO A 156 9.76 -6.43 -1.78
CA PRO A 156 8.54 -5.96 -1.15
C PRO A 156 8.57 -6.21 0.37
N VAL A 157 8.21 -5.19 1.14
CA VAL A 157 8.03 -5.35 2.58
C VAL A 157 6.69 -6.06 2.81
N ILE A 158 6.76 -7.34 3.11
CA ILE A 158 5.58 -8.17 3.41
C ILE A 158 5.19 -7.96 4.88
N GLN A 159 3.94 -7.57 5.11
CA GLN A 159 3.39 -7.52 6.45
C GLN A 159 2.83 -8.90 6.82
N PRO A 160 3.17 -9.46 7.99
CA PRO A 160 2.57 -10.72 8.43
C PRO A 160 1.06 -10.53 8.59
N ARG A 161 0.28 -11.52 8.15
CA ARG A 161 -1.17 -11.50 8.34
C ARG A 161 -1.49 -11.49 9.84
N ARG A 162 -2.56 -10.78 10.19
CA ARG A 162 -3.08 -10.80 11.56
C ARG A 162 -3.43 -12.24 11.94
N PRO A 163 -2.93 -12.77 13.05
CA PRO A 163 -3.26 -14.11 13.51
C PRO A 163 -4.79 -14.22 13.70
N ASN A 164 -5.36 -15.40 13.41
CA ASN A 164 -6.79 -15.68 13.51
C ASN A 164 -7.70 -14.85 12.57
N SER A 165 -7.22 -14.48 11.40
CA SER A 165 -8.10 -13.90 10.39
C SER A 165 -9.20 -14.92 10.04
N ARG A 166 -10.42 -14.42 9.75
CA ARG A 166 -11.52 -15.29 9.27
C ARG A 166 -11.13 -16.08 8.03
N LEU A 167 -10.22 -15.52 7.20
CA LEU A 167 -9.65 -16.14 6.02
C LEU A 167 -8.92 -17.46 6.35
N ASP A 168 -8.13 -17.48 7.41
CA ASP A 168 -7.35 -18.68 7.76
C ASP A 168 -8.26 -19.79 8.30
N LYS A 169 -9.30 -19.44 9.06
CA LYS A 169 -10.30 -20.38 9.56
C LYS A 169 -11.09 -21.02 8.41
N VAL A 170 -11.53 -20.23 7.44
CA VAL A 170 -12.31 -20.72 6.30
C VAL A 170 -11.42 -21.54 5.36
N ARG A 171 -10.18 -21.11 5.09
CA ARG A 171 -9.19 -21.92 4.35
C ARG A 171 -8.97 -23.29 4.98
N HIS A 172 -8.80 -23.32 6.30
CA HIS A 172 -8.57 -24.58 7.03
C HIS A 172 -9.79 -25.53 6.93
N MET A 173 -10.99 -24.99 6.89
CA MET A 173 -12.20 -25.78 6.64
C MET A 173 -12.22 -26.37 5.23
N PHE A 174 -11.87 -25.60 4.21
CA PHE A 174 -11.84 -26.10 2.82
C PHE A 174 -10.73 -27.11 2.56
N GLN A 175 -9.57 -26.97 3.20
CA GLN A 175 -8.49 -27.95 3.08
C GLN A 175 -8.81 -29.31 3.69
N LYS A 176 -9.79 -29.39 4.60
CA LYS A 176 -10.25 -30.65 5.21
C LYS A 176 -11.35 -31.36 4.40
N VAL A 177 -11.92 -30.70 3.40
CA VAL A 177 -13.05 -31.25 2.60
C VAL A 177 -12.58 -31.71 1.21
N MET A 178 -11.34 -31.42 0.82
CA MET A 178 -10.66 -32.00 -0.35
C MET A 178 -9.77 -33.18 0.09
#